data_4eb7119420b0c382e3a4fcb9e6b84521
#
_entry.id   4eb7119420b0c382e3a4fcb9e6b84521
#
_cell.length_a   1.000
_cell.length_b   1.000
_cell.length_c   1.000
_cell.angle_alpha   90.00
_cell.angle_beta   90.00
_cell.angle_gamma   90.00
#
_symmetry.space_group_name_H-M   'P 1'
#
loop_
_entity.id
_entity.type
_entity.pdbx_description
1 polymer ?
#
loop_
_entity_poly.entity_id
_entity_poly.type
_entity_poly.pdbx_seq_one_letter_code
_entity_poly.pdbx_strand_id
1 'polypeptide(L)'
;MRRCRAVHAKHPTRTAAQTLAQPGTHSDSTPKRVAHVQPAAHHPRRPVHVKKATTVTVSSPPPATIASVLATPCENTGLMPAAGNLEVVEQATVCLVNQERARNNELPLQFDAKLAQAASGHSAEMVSEDYFAHIAPDGETPLQRIQATGYIPNSQVGYTLGENIAWGTLYLATPKAIVAAWIASPEHLANILNGAYTETAVGVAPAAPPALAEGQAGAVYTQEFGVIEA
;
A
#
# COMPACT_ATOMS: atom_id res chain seq x y z
N MET A 1 -8.87 29.04 8.69
CA MET A 1 -7.72 28.11 8.63
C MET A 1 -8.15 26.81 9.30
N ARG A 2 -8.52 25.79 8.54
CA ARG A 2 -8.88 24.46 9.07
C ARG A 2 -7.66 23.57 8.90
N ARG A 3 -7.16 23.04 10.01
CA ARG A 3 -5.90 22.27 10.10
C ARG A 3 -6.10 20.84 9.62
N CYS A 4 -5.11 20.29 8.90
CA CYS A 4 -4.94 18.84 8.82
C CYS A 4 -4.92 18.29 10.25
N ARG A 5 -5.86 17.42 10.59
CA ARG A 5 -5.81 16.70 11.87
C ARG A 5 -5.03 15.41 11.66
N ALA A 6 -3.82 15.36 12.19
CA ALA A 6 -3.23 14.09 12.60
C ALA A 6 -4.05 13.61 13.81
N VAL A 7 -4.81 12.53 13.63
CA VAL A 7 -5.59 11.97 14.72
C VAL A 7 -4.67 11.03 15.50
N HIS A 8 -4.23 11.46 16.68
CA HIS A 8 -3.57 10.60 17.64
C HIS A 8 -4.60 9.60 18.19
N ALA A 9 -4.48 8.35 17.80
CA ALA A 9 -5.17 7.27 18.50
C ALA A 9 -4.48 7.05 19.86
N LYS A 10 -5.09 7.52 20.93
CA LYS A 10 -4.67 7.16 22.29
C LYS A 10 -5.04 5.70 22.53
N HIS A 11 -4.05 4.85 22.76
CA HIS A 11 -4.25 3.49 23.25
C HIS A 11 -4.83 3.51 24.67
N PRO A 12 -5.90 2.75 24.95
CA PRO A 12 -6.16 2.29 26.29
C PRO A 12 -5.48 0.95 26.51
N THR A 13 -4.44 0.93 27.33
CA THR A 13 -3.95 -0.30 27.98
C THR A 13 -5.06 -0.92 28.81
N ARG A 14 -5.52 -2.12 28.45
CA ARG A 14 -6.24 -2.98 29.37
C ARG A 14 -5.96 -4.44 29.08
N THR A 15 -5.17 -5.04 29.96
CA THR A 15 -4.98 -6.48 30.16
C THR A 15 -6.25 -7.08 30.73
N ALA A 16 -6.79 -8.11 30.09
CA ALA A 16 -7.52 -9.18 30.78
C ALA A 16 -7.64 -10.39 29.87
N ALA A 17 -6.97 -11.48 30.26
CA ALA A 17 -7.19 -12.81 29.76
C ALA A 17 -8.53 -13.35 30.31
N GLN A 18 -9.32 -14.01 29.47
CA GLN A 18 -10.25 -15.04 29.91
C GLN A 18 -10.44 -16.10 28.83
N THR A 19 -10.07 -17.30 29.21
CA THR A 19 -10.29 -18.60 28.57
C THR A 19 -11.74 -19.03 28.74
N LEU A 20 -12.35 -19.73 27.75
CA LEU A 20 -13.19 -20.92 27.91
C LEU A 20 -13.86 -21.33 26.57
N ALA A 21 -13.43 -22.49 26.08
CA ALA A 21 -14.19 -23.74 25.89
C ALA A 21 -15.11 -23.86 24.67
N GLN A 22 -14.75 -24.82 23.83
CA GLN A 22 -15.59 -25.55 22.84
C GLN A 22 -16.63 -26.45 23.58
N PRO A 23 -17.57 -27.18 22.93
CA PRO A 23 -17.53 -27.80 21.61
C PRO A 23 -18.88 -27.82 20.83
N GLY A 24 -18.90 -28.34 19.59
CA GLY A 24 -20.13 -28.77 18.92
C GLY A 24 -19.95 -29.14 17.45
N THR A 25 -19.68 -30.41 17.21
CA THR A 25 -19.71 -31.11 15.92
C THR A 25 -21.12 -31.12 15.30
N HIS A 26 -21.23 -30.93 13.97
CA HIS A 26 -22.17 -31.67 13.15
C HIS A 26 -21.68 -31.70 11.69
N SER A 27 -21.37 -32.93 11.23
CA SER A 27 -21.26 -33.31 9.84
C SER A 27 -22.65 -33.36 9.20
N ASP A 28 -22.73 -32.86 7.95
CA ASP A 28 -23.72 -33.38 7.03
C ASP A 28 -23.14 -33.38 5.60
N SER A 29 -23.09 -34.61 5.06
CA SER A 29 -22.56 -34.96 3.75
C SER A 29 -23.72 -35.15 2.80
N THR A 30 -23.77 -34.36 1.73
CA THR A 30 -24.61 -34.68 0.57
C THR A 30 -23.79 -34.58 -0.71
N PRO A 31 -23.82 -35.65 -1.57
CA PRO A 31 -22.98 -35.69 -2.76
C PRO A 31 -23.62 -34.91 -3.91
N LYS A 32 -22.91 -33.97 -4.50
CA LYS A 32 -23.32 -33.29 -5.74
C LYS A 32 -22.81 -34.09 -6.98
N ARG A 33 -23.76 -34.42 -7.81
CA ARG A 33 -23.75 -35.03 -9.12
C ARG A 33 -22.60 -34.56 -10.03
N VAL A 34 -21.83 -35.52 -10.53
CA VAL A 34 -20.82 -35.33 -11.57
C VAL A 34 -21.50 -35.13 -12.92
N ALA A 35 -21.28 -34.01 -13.58
CA ALA A 35 -21.68 -33.78 -14.96
C ALA A 35 -20.63 -34.38 -15.90
N HIS A 36 -21.10 -35.27 -16.78
CA HIS A 36 -20.32 -35.94 -17.81
C HIS A 36 -20.03 -34.95 -18.95
N VAL A 37 -18.75 -34.62 -19.19
CA VAL A 37 -18.31 -33.80 -20.33
C VAL A 37 -17.82 -34.72 -21.42
N GLN A 38 -18.49 -34.65 -22.60
CA GLN A 38 -18.08 -35.36 -23.81
C GLN A 38 -16.80 -34.75 -24.40
N PRO A 39 -15.90 -35.56 -25.00
CA PRO A 39 -14.68 -35.05 -25.63
C PRO A 39 -15.00 -34.42 -27.00
N ALA A 40 -14.50 -33.19 -27.20
CA ALA A 40 -14.59 -32.48 -28.48
C ALA A 40 -13.57 -33.04 -29.49
N ALA A 41 -14.01 -33.15 -30.75
CA ALA A 41 -13.27 -33.67 -31.88
C ALA A 41 -11.98 -32.90 -32.20
N HIS A 42 -10.90 -33.66 -32.44
CA HIS A 42 -9.61 -33.13 -32.87
C HIS A 42 -9.68 -32.66 -34.34
N HIS A 43 -9.47 -31.35 -34.57
CA HIS A 43 -9.08 -30.82 -35.87
C HIS A 43 -7.56 -30.69 -35.96
N PRO A 44 -6.90 -31.10 -37.05
CA PRO A 44 -5.44 -30.98 -37.18
C PRO A 44 -5.05 -29.51 -37.37
N ARG A 45 -4.24 -28.99 -36.46
CA ARG A 45 -3.67 -27.62 -36.53
C ARG A 45 -2.51 -27.61 -37.50
N ARG A 46 -2.56 -26.68 -38.47
CA ARG A 46 -1.48 -26.30 -39.37
C ARG A 46 -0.26 -25.81 -38.57
N PRO A 47 0.97 -26.13 -38.96
CA PRO A 47 2.17 -25.63 -38.26
C PRO A 47 2.30 -24.13 -38.43
N VAL A 48 2.27 -23.41 -37.30
CA VAL A 48 2.59 -21.98 -37.22
C VAL A 48 4.09 -21.84 -37.10
N HIS A 49 4.72 -21.17 -38.06
CA HIS A 49 6.13 -20.78 -37.97
C HIS A 49 6.30 -19.78 -36.80
N VAL A 50 6.85 -20.25 -35.68
CA VAL A 50 7.22 -19.39 -34.56
C VAL A 50 8.53 -18.65 -34.97
N LYS A 51 8.41 -17.37 -35.25
CA LYS A 51 9.60 -16.48 -35.35
C LYS A 51 10.25 -16.45 -33.96
N LYS A 52 11.55 -16.76 -33.93
CA LYS A 52 12.39 -16.72 -32.73
C LYS A 52 12.26 -15.33 -32.08
N ALA A 53 11.64 -15.27 -30.90
CA ALA A 53 11.55 -14.04 -30.15
C ALA A 53 12.94 -13.62 -29.70
N THR A 54 13.39 -12.46 -30.13
CA THR A 54 14.60 -11.82 -29.60
C THR A 54 14.30 -11.39 -28.19
N THR A 55 14.92 -12.05 -27.22
CA THR A 55 14.82 -11.67 -25.81
C THR A 55 15.58 -10.35 -25.65
N VAL A 56 14.84 -9.26 -25.58
CA VAL A 56 15.40 -7.97 -25.15
C VAL A 56 15.56 -8.06 -23.64
N THR A 57 16.78 -8.19 -23.18
CA THR A 57 17.12 -8.10 -21.75
C THR A 57 16.93 -6.63 -21.36
N VAL A 58 15.79 -6.29 -20.79
CA VAL A 58 15.57 -4.99 -20.15
C VAL A 58 16.33 -5.06 -18.83
N SER A 59 17.51 -4.46 -18.78
CA SER A 59 18.23 -4.26 -17.52
C SER A 59 17.44 -3.25 -16.69
N SER A 60 17.12 -3.58 -15.45
CA SER A 60 16.53 -2.62 -14.51
C SER A 60 17.48 -1.41 -14.38
N PRO A 61 16.95 -0.19 -14.31
CA PRO A 61 17.79 0.98 -14.07
C PRO A 61 18.51 0.83 -12.71
N PRO A 62 19.73 1.41 -12.60
CA PRO A 62 20.45 1.38 -11.33
C PRO A 62 19.63 2.06 -10.24
N PRO A 63 19.76 1.62 -8.96
CA PRO A 63 19.04 2.23 -7.85
C PRO A 63 19.39 3.72 -7.73
N ALA A 64 18.37 4.52 -7.34
CA ALA A 64 18.55 5.95 -7.14
C ALA A 64 19.54 6.21 -6.01
N THR A 65 20.36 7.26 -6.18
CA THR A 65 21.30 7.72 -5.14
C THR A 65 20.76 8.96 -4.44
N ILE A 66 21.25 9.27 -3.24
CA ILE A 66 20.93 10.52 -2.53
C ILE A 66 21.16 11.72 -3.44
N ALA A 67 22.31 11.78 -4.11
CA ALA A 67 22.65 12.88 -5.02
C ALA A 67 21.67 13.01 -6.19
N SER A 68 21.29 11.89 -6.82
CA SER A 68 20.34 11.91 -7.93
C SER A 68 18.95 12.36 -7.49
N VAL A 69 18.48 11.92 -6.32
CA VAL A 69 17.18 12.32 -5.74
C VAL A 69 17.16 13.81 -5.43
N LEU A 70 18.22 14.35 -4.83
CA LEU A 70 18.30 15.77 -4.51
C LEU A 70 18.39 16.67 -5.76
N ALA A 71 18.96 16.14 -6.85
CA ALA A 71 19.10 16.87 -8.11
C ALA A 71 17.82 16.85 -8.97
N THR A 72 16.86 15.96 -8.67
CA THR A 72 15.65 15.76 -9.49
C THR A 72 14.43 16.37 -8.80
N PRO A 73 13.79 17.40 -9.40
CA PRO A 73 12.54 17.94 -8.85
C PRO A 73 11.42 16.90 -8.85
N CYS A 74 10.57 16.92 -7.82
CA CYS A 74 9.35 16.13 -7.79
C CYS A 74 8.24 16.87 -8.55
N GLU A 75 7.74 16.24 -9.59
CA GLU A 75 6.63 16.77 -10.37
C GLU A 75 5.27 16.37 -9.79
N ASN A 76 4.19 16.97 -10.29
CA ASN A 76 2.81 16.61 -9.94
C ASN A 76 2.44 16.71 -8.45
N THR A 77 3.28 17.33 -7.63
CA THR A 77 3.12 17.39 -6.17
C THR A 77 1.91 18.19 -5.71
N GLY A 78 1.37 19.06 -6.56
CA GLY A 78 0.18 19.88 -6.30
C GLY A 78 -1.11 19.32 -6.92
N LEU A 79 -1.07 18.15 -7.57
CA LEU A 79 -2.28 17.58 -8.17
C LEU A 79 -3.24 17.07 -7.10
N MET A 80 -4.53 17.34 -7.31
CA MET A 80 -5.60 16.67 -6.57
C MET A 80 -5.76 15.25 -7.11
N PRO A 81 -5.83 14.23 -6.25
CA PRO A 81 -6.12 12.86 -6.66
C PRO A 81 -7.49 12.75 -7.37
N ALA A 82 -7.48 12.04 -8.49
CA ALA A 82 -8.65 11.68 -9.27
C ALA A 82 -8.42 10.31 -9.91
N ALA A 83 -9.47 9.59 -10.28
CA ALA A 83 -9.36 8.24 -10.85
C ALA A 83 -8.40 8.14 -12.05
N GLY A 84 -8.21 9.20 -12.82
CA GLY A 84 -7.34 9.20 -14.01
C GLY A 84 -5.89 9.61 -13.76
N ASN A 85 -5.48 9.92 -12.52
CA ASN A 85 -4.13 10.43 -12.22
C ASN A 85 -3.47 9.80 -10.99
N LEU A 86 -4.02 8.70 -10.45
CA LEU A 86 -3.53 8.11 -9.20
C LEU A 86 -2.06 7.74 -9.28
N GLU A 87 -1.64 7.08 -10.35
CA GLU A 87 -0.24 6.66 -10.53
C GLU A 87 0.74 7.84 -10.42
N VAL A 88 0.46 8.97 -11.07
CA VAL A 88 1.36 10.14 -11.00
C VAL A 88 1.31 10.85 -9.65
N VAL A 89 0.19 10.75 -8.92
CA VAL A 89 0.04 11.24 -7.54
C VAL A 89 0.83 10.37 -6.57
N GLU A 90 0.77 9.05 -6.71
CA GLU A 90 1.53 8.09 -5.92
C GLU A 90 3.04 8.25 -6.14
N GLN A 91 3.47 8.36 -7.40
CA GLN A 91 4.86 8.65 -7.76
C GLN A 91 5.35 9.98 -7.19
N ALA A 92 4.54 11.04 -7.25
CA ALA A 92 4.86 12.34 -6.66
C ALA A 92 5.03 12.26 -5.13
N THR A 93 4.20 11.45 -4.47
CA THR A 93 4.28 11.23 -3.03
C THR A 93 5.57 10.49 -2.63
N VAL A 94 5.91 9.38 -3.32
CA VAL A 94 7.16 8.64 -3.10
C VAL A 94 8.38 9.52 -3.40
N CYS A 95 8.33 10.34 -4.46
CA CYS A 95 9.39 11.29 -4.77
C CYS A 95 9.65 12.25 -3.60
N LEU A 96 8.61 12.87 -3.04
CA LEU A 96 8.73 13.79 -1.91
C LEU A 96 9.27 13.11 -0.65
N VAL A 97 8.82 11.89 -0.36
CA VAL A 97 9.34 11.07 0.73
C VAL A 97 10.83 10.78 0.54
N ASN A 98 11.24 10.36 -0.66
CA ASN A 98 12.64 10.10 -0.96
C ASN A 98 13.50 11.37 -0.91
N GLN A 99 12.97 12.54 -1.31
CA GLN A 99 13.67 13.80 -1.11
C GLN A 99 13.87 14.13 0.37
N GLU A 100 12.87 13.85 1.23
CA GLU A 100 13.03 14.08 2.68
C GLU A 100 14.08 13.12 3.27
N ARG A 101 14.06 11.84 2.89
CA ARG A 101 15.09 10.88 3.27
C ARG A 101 16.48 11.35 2.83
N ALA A 102 16.63 11.74 1.58
CA ALA A 102 17.89 12.21 1.02
C ALA A 102 18.44 13.47 1.74
N ARG A 103 17.57 14.41 2.15
CA ARG A 103 17.95 15.58 2.97
C ARG A 103 18.46 15.19 4.35
N ASN A 104 18.01 14.05 4.87
CA ASN A 104 18.46 13.50 6.16
C ASN A 104 19.53 12.41 6.00
N ASN A 105 20.16 12.31 4.81
CA ASN A 105 21.23 11.36 4.48
C ASN A 105 20.78 9.87 4.53
N GLU A 106 19.49 9.61 4.40
CA GLU A 106 18.94 8.27 4.25
C GLU A 106 18.85 7.86 2.79
N LEU A 107 19.10 6.57 2.49
CA LEU A 107 19.00 6.04 1.13
C LEU A 107 17.55 6.08 0.63
N PRO A 108 17.34 6.38 -0.67
CA PRO A 108 16.01 6.34 -1.27
C PRO A 108 15.40 4.94 -1.20
N LEU A 109 14.11 4.89 -0.90
CA LEU A 109 13.31 3.66 -0.94
C LEU A 109 13.00 3.29 -2.39
N GLN A 110 13.01 2.00 -2.66
CA GLN A 110 12.61 1.43 -3.95
C GLN A 110 11.12 1.11 -3.95
N PHE A 111 10.50 1.19 -5.14
CA PHE A 111 9.10 0.80 -5.30
C PHE A 111 8.96 -0.72 -5.25
N ASP A 112 7.97 -1.22 -4.50
CA ASP A 112 7.54 -2.61 -4.53
C ASP A 112 6.04 -2.73 -4.85
N ALA A 113 5.73 -3.58 -5.84
CA ALA A 113 4.35 -3.73 -6.35
C ALA A 113 3.41 -4.45 -5.36
N LYS A 114 3.93 -5.29 -4.47
CA LYS A 114 3.14 -6.00 -3.46
C LYS A 114 2.78 -5.06 -2.31
N LEU A 115 3.71 -4.19 -1.91
CA LEU A 115 3.43 -3.09 -0.98
C LEU A 115 2.40 -2.12 -1.59
N ALA A 116 2.49 -1.83 -2.90
CA ALA A 116 1.49 -1.01 -3.59
C ALA A 116 0.08 -1.63 -3.56
N GLN A 117 -0.01 -2.94 -3.73
CA GLN A 117 -1.28 -3.65 -3.64
C GLN A 117 -1.89 -3.54 -2.24
N ALA A 118 -1.10 -3.74 -1.17
CA ALA A 118 -1.57 -3.58 0.21
C ALA A 118 -2.03 -2.13 0.49
N ALA A 119 -1.21 -1.15 0.13
CA ALA A 119 -1.49 0.27 0.34
C ALA A 119 -2.77 0.74 -0.39
N SER A 120 -2.93 0.36 -1.67
CA SER A 120 -4.10 0.73 -2.46
C SER A 120 -5.37 0.07 -1.94
N GLY A 121 -5.29 -1.20 -1.53
CA GLY A 121 -6.40 -1.94 -0.90
C GLY A 121 -6.87 -1.23 0.36
N HIS A 122 -5.95 -0.89 1.27
CA HIS A 122 -6.29 -0.24 2.53
C HIS A 122 -6.85 1.18 2.34
N SER A 123 -6.28 1.97 1.43
CA SER A 123 -6.84 3.29 1.12
C SER A 123 -8.27 3.22 0.57
N ALA A 124 -8.55 2.26 -0.31
CA ALA A 124 -9.88 2.04 -0.87
C ALA A 124 -10.87 1.55 0.21
N GLU A 125 -10.44 0.65 1.09
CA GLU A 125 -11.23 0.13 2.18
C GLU A 125 -11.61 1.22 3.19
N MET A 126 -10.66 2.05 3.63
CA MET A 126 -10.96 3.20 4.52
C MET A 126 -12.07 4.09 3.99
N VAL A 127 -12.14 4.29 2.67
CA VAL A 127 -13.21 5.07 2.05
C VAL A 127 -14.52 4.31 1.98
N SER A 128 -14.49 3.03 1.56
CA SER A 128 -15.71 2.23 1.36
C SER A 128 -16.40 1.84 2.67
N GLU A 129 -15.62 1.61 3.73
CA GLU A 129 -16.11 1.23 5.05
C GLU A 129 -16.25 2.43 6.01
N ASP A 130 -16.00 3.66 5.50
CA ASP A 130 -16.14 4.93 6.24
C ASP A 130 -15.37 4.97 7.58
N TYR A 131 -14.09 4.57 7.55
CA TYR A 131 -13.21 4.65 8.70
C TYR A 131 -11.83 5.25 8.35
N PHE A 132 -11.03 5.57 9.37
CA PHE A 132 -9.62 5.99 9.21
C PHE A 132 -8.79 5.46 10.39
N ALA A 133 -8.12 4.33 10.18
CA ALA A 133 -7.28 3.67 11.17
C ALA A 133 -6.31 2.69 10.50
N HIS A 134 -5.21 2.36 11.16
CA HIS A 134 -4.25 1.33 10.73
C HIS A 134 -4.85 -0.09 10.75
N ILE A 135 -5.75 -0.37 11.69
CA ILE A 135 -6.43 -1.66 11.83
C ILE A 135 -7.85 -1.48 11.29
N ALA A 136 -8.24 -2.34 10.36
CA ALA A 136 -9.57 -2.34 9.77
C ALA A 136 -10.66 -2.71 10.79
N PRO A 137 -11.94 -2.38 10.54
CA PRO A 137 -13.02 -2.68 11.47
C PRO A 137 -13.21 -4.17 11.77
N ASP A 138 -12.84 -5.06 10.86
CA ASP A 138 -12.84 -6.52 11.03
C ASP A 138 -11.62 -7.06 11.80
N GLY A 139 -10.65 -6.19 12.12
CA GLY A 139 -9.42 -6.49 12.85
C GLY A 139 -8.21 -6.78 11.96
N GLU A 140 -8.32 -6.66 10.63
CA GLU A 140 -7.16 -6.84 9.75
C GLU A 140 -6.08 -5.79 10.03
N THR A 141 -4.85 -6.26 10.21
CA THR A 141 -3.69 -5.43 10.52
C THR A 141 -2.87 -5.13 9.28
N PRO A 142 -1.98 -4.09 9.28
CA PRO A 142 -1.04 -3.84 8.18
C PRO A 142 -0.21 -5.07 7.82
N LEU A 143 0.27 -5.83 8.82
CA LEU A 143 1.00 -7.07 8.60
C LEU A 143 0.18 -8.09 7.79
N GLN A 144 -1.08 -8.30 8.13
CA GLN A 144 -1.96 -9.25 7.42
C GLN A 144 -2.21 -8.82 5.98
N ARG A 145 -2.46 -7.53 5.73
CA ARG A 145 -2.60 -6.99 4.36
C ARG A 145 -1.35 -7.22 3.52
N ILE A 146 -0.18 -6.90 4.08
CA ILE A 146 1.11 -7.10 3.40
C ILE A 146 1.40 -8.60 3.17
N GLN A 147 1.11 -9.46 4.14
CA GLN A 147 1.24 -10.92 3.97
C GLN A 147 0.34 -11.46 2.86
N ALA A 148 -0.90 -10.97 2.76
CA ALA A 148 -1.85 -11.40 1.74
C ALA A 148 -1.35 -11.11 0.31
N THR A 149 -0.53 -10.08 0.09
CA THR A 149 0.09 -9.79 -1.22
C THR A 149 1.26 -10.72 -1.56
N GLY A 150 1.75 -11.49 -0.60
CA GLY A 150 2.94 -12.32 -0.74
C GLY A 150 4.25 -11.52 -0.74
N TYR A 151 4.27 -10.31 -0.17
CA TYR A 151 5.50 -9.53 0.05
C TYR A 151 6.46 -10.32 0.95
N ILE A 152 5.94 -10.92 2.02
CA ILE A 152 6.68 -11.85 2.87
C ILE A 152 6.58 -13.25 2.24
N PRO A 153 7.65 -13.77 1.62
CA PRO A 153 7.57 -14.96 0.77
C PRO A 153 7.31 -16.26 1.54
N ASN A 154 7.73 -16.32 2.81
CA ASN A 154 7.55 -17.48 3.69
C ASN A 154 7.87 -17.11 5.15
N SER A 155 7.66 -18.04 6.07
CA SER A 155 7.88 -17.86 7.50
C SER A 155 9.34 -17.96 7.97
N GLN A 156 10.30 -18.18 7.05
CA GLN A 156 11.71 -18.35 7.38
C GLN A 156 12.53 -17.07 7.22
N VAL A 157 11.95 -16.03 6.60
CA VAL A 157 12.62 -14.75 6.41
C VAL A 157 12.27 -13.79 7.54
N GLY A 158 13.26 -12.98 7.96
CA GLY A 158 13.02 -11.79 8.77
C GLY A 158 12.37 -10.69 7.93
N TYR A 159 11.70 -9.76 8.57
CA TYR A 159 11.16 -8.57 7.93
C TYR A 159 11.00 -7.44 8.93
N THR A 160 11.06 -6.20 8.42
CA THR A 160 10.65 -5.01 9.15
C THR A 160 9.63 -4.25 8.30
N LEU A 161 8.51 -3.87 8.89
CA LEU A 161 7.40 -3.20 8.20
C LEU A 161 7.01 -1.93 8.94
N GLY A 162 6.41 -0.99 8.23
CA GLY A 162 5.82 0.21 8.78
C GLY A 162 4.74 0.77 7.87
N GLU A 163 3.82 1.54 8.43
CA GLU A 163 2.72 2.15 7.69
C GLU A 163 2.55 3.61 8.11
N ASN A 164 2.35 4.49 7.14
CA ASN A 164 1.85 5.84 7.34
C ASN A 164 0.50 5.97 6.63
N ILE A 165 -0.49 6.53 7.31
CA ILE A 165 -1.77 6.88 6.69
C ILE A 165 -2.06 8.38 6.85
N ALA A 166 -2.73 8.97 5.86
CA ALA A 166 -3.22 10.34 5.94
C ALA A 166 -4.47 10.51 5.08
N TRP A 167 -5.25 11.52 5.39
CA TRP A 167 -6.33 11.99 4.56
C TRP A 167 -6.36 13.52 4.51
N GLY A 168 -6.96 14.05 3.48
CA GLY A 168 -7.17 15.48 3.35
C GLY A 168 -8.33 15.80 2.42
N THR A 169 -8.83 17.03 2.49
CA THR A 169 -9.83 17.55 1.56
C THR A 169 -9.27 18.75 0.81
N LEU A 170 -9.77 18.97 -0.40
CA LEU A 170 -9.34 20.05 -1.27
C LEU A 170 -7.81 20.05 -1.43
N TYR A 171 -7.15 21.21 -1.38
CA TYR A 171 -5.71 21.32 -1.54
C TYR A 171 -4.88 20.55 -0.49
N LEU A 172 -5.51 20.18 0.64
CA LEU A 172 -4.88 19.35 1.67
C LEU A 172 -4.76 17.86 1.27
N ALA A 173 -5.46 17.47 0.21
CA ALA A 173 -5.36 16.12 -0.35
C ALA A 173 -4.26 15.98 -1.41
N THR A 174 -3.47 17.02 -1.68
CA THR A 174 -2.36 16.95 -2.65
C THR A 174 -1.15 16.22 -2.06
N PRO A 175 -0.30 15.54 -2.88
CA PRO A 175 0.93 14.90 -2.41
C PRO A 175 1.78 15.78 -1.51
N LYS A 176 1.97 17.05 -1.92
CA LYS A 176 2.75 18.03 -1.15
C LYS A 176 2.17 18.28 0.25
N ALA A 177 0.85 18.41 0.37
CA ALA A 177 0.21 18.66 1.65
C ALA A 177 0.24 17.43 2.55
N ILE A 178 0.02 16.24 2.00
CA ILE A 178 0.07 14.95 2.73
C ILE A 178 1.48 14.70 3.27
N VAL A 179 2.51 14.78 2.42
CA VAL A 179 3.90 14.54 2.87
C VAL A 179 4.34 15.61 3.88
N ALA A 180 3.94 16.87 3.70
CA ALA A 180 4.21 17.90 4.70
C ALA A 180 3.53 17.60 6.05
N ALA A 181 2.33 17.01 6.05
CA ALA A 181 1.66 16.59 7.27
C ALA A 181 2.38 15.42 7.95
N TRP A 182 2.85 14.43 7.18
CA TRP A 182 3.67 13.33 7.70
C TRP A 182 4.99 13.83 8.30
N ILE A 183 5.71 14.73 7.62
CA ILE A 183 6.96 15.32 8.13
C ILE A 183 6.72 16.11 9.42
N ALA A 184 5.59 16.77 9.56
CA ALA A 184 5.24 17.53 10.76
C ALA A 184 4.80 16.66 11.94
N SER A 185 4.59 15.35 11.75
CA SER A 185 4.24 14.38 12.79
C SER A 185 5.44 13.51 13.14
N PRO A 186 5.93 13.54 14.39
CA PRO A 186 7.12 12.78 14.77
C PRO A 186 7.05 11.28 14.49
N GLU A 187 5.89 10.66 14.65
CA GLU A 187 5.70 9.23 14.42
C GLU A 187 5.76 8.86 12.94
N HIS A 188 5.11 9.65 12.07
CA HIS A 188 5.18 9.44 10.63
C HIS A 188 6.58 9.76 10.07
N LEU A 189 7.22 10.83 10.57
CA LEU A 189 8.58 11.18 10.17
C LEU A 189 9.58 10.08 10.58
N ALA A 190 9.39 9.46 11.75
CA ALA A 190 10.23 8.34 12.18
C ALA A 190 10.16 7.16 11.22
N ASN A 191 8.98 6.84 10.66
CA ASN A 191 8.85 5.84 9.60
C ASN A 191 9.57 6.28 8.33
N ILE A 192 9.36 7.52 7.89
CA ILE A 192 10.02 8.06 6.68
C ILE A 192 11.55 7.97 6.80
N LEU A 193 12.10 8.28 7.95
CA LEU A 193 13.56 8.33 8.19
C LEU A 193 14.15 7.03 8.72
N ASN A 194 13.36 5.96 8.85
CA ASN A 194 13.89 4.68 9.28
C ASN A 194 14.82 4.07 8.22
N GLY A 195 16.12 4.02 8.54
CA GLY A 195 17.15 3.48 7.64
C GLY A 195 17.09 1.97 7.44
N ALA A 196 16.29 1.23 8.22
CA ALA A 196 16.08 -0.20 8.01
C ALA A 196 15.21 -0.50 6.78
N TYR A 197 14.30 0.39 6.40
CA TYR A 197 13.47 0.18 5.22
C TYR A 197 14.24 0.39 3.93
N THR A 198 14.02 -0.50 2.96
CA THR A 198 14.60 -0.43 1.62
C THR A 198 13.55 -0.26 0.52
N GLU A 199 12.30 -0.60 0.81
CA GLU A 199 11.20 -0.62 -0.13
C GLU A 199 9.99 0.15 0.41
N THR A 200 9.20 0.69 -0.51
CA THR A 200 7.96 1.39 -0.19
C THR A 200 7.00 1.37 -1.36
N ALA A 201 5.75 1.60 -1.07
CA ALA A 201 4.76 2.05 -2.04
C ALA A 201 3.73 2.95 -1.36
N VAL A 202 3.03 3.72 -2.18
CA VAL A 202 1.90 4.54 -1.76
C VAL A 202 0.69 4.09 -2.55
N GLY A 203 -0.44 3.91 -1.89
CA GLY A 203 -1.74 3.70 -2.50
C GLY A 203 -2.68 4.85 -2.15
N VAL A 204 -3.44 5.34 -3.14
CA VAL A 204 -4.30 6.51 -2.99
C VAL A 204 -5.73 6.19 -3.41
N ALA A 205 -6.69 6.48 -2.54
CA ALA A 205 -8.10 6.54 -2.90
C ALA A 205 -8.51 8.01 -3.13
N PRO A 206 -9.15 8.35 -4.29
CA PRO A 206 -9.49 9.73 -4.64
C PRO A 206 -10.78 10.20 -3.98
N ALA A 207 -10.97 9.81 -2.73
CA ALA A 207 -12.03 10.23 -1.83
C ALA A 207 -11.52 10.16 -0.39
N ALA A 208 -12.12 10.89 0.53
CA ALA A 208 -11.93 10.72 1.97
C ALA A 208 -13.17 10.01 2.56
N PRO A 209 -13.04 9.32 3.71
CA PRO A 209 -14.18 8.73 4.39
C PRO A 209 -15.31 9.73 4.55
N PRO A 210 -16.56 9.39 4.18
CA PRO A 210 -17.70 10.32 4.20
C PRO A 210 -17.89 11.06 5.52
N ALA A 211 -17.73 10.36 6.65
CA ALA A 211 -17.81 10.95 7.99
C ALA A 211 -16.75 12.03 8.26
N LEU A 212 -15.61 12.01 7.56
CA LEU A 212 -14.51 12.95 7.72
C LEU A 212 -14.51 14.04 6.65
N ALA A 213 -14.98 13.71 5.44
CA ALA A 213 -14.94 14.59 4.27
C ALA A 213 -15.98 15.73 4.33
N GLU A 214 -17.08 15.55 5.09
CA GLU A 214 -18.20 16.52 5.17
C GLU A 214 -18.70 16.94 3.76
N GLY A 215 -18.73 15.99 2.81
CA GLY A 215 -19.15 16.23 1.42
C GLY A 215 -18.10 16.93 0.54
N GLN A 216 -16.90 17.18 1.03
CA GLN A 216 -15.82 17.80 0.25
C GLN A 216 -15.06 16.74 -0.55
N ALA A 217 -14.55 17.14 -1.72
CA ALA A 217 -13.58 16.29 -2.45
C ALA A 217 -12.31 16.12 -1.63
N GLY A 218 -11.80 14.88 -1.55
CA GLY A 218 -10.64 14.55 -0.74
C GLY A 218 -9.92 13.33 -1.25
N ALA A 219 -8.94 12.87 -0.48
CA ALA A 219 -8.25 11.61 -0.72
C ALA A 219 -7.73 11.00 0.58
N VAL A 220 -7.59 9.67 0.58
CA VAL A 220 -6.85 8.90 1.58
C VAL A 220 -5.57 8.38 0.94
N TYR A 221 -4.52 8.39 1.71
CA TYR A 221 -3.20 7.87 1.37
C TYR A 221 -2.76 6.84 2.39
N THR A 222 -2.30 5.71 1.92
CA THR A 222 -1.56 4.73 2.71
C THR A 222 -0.16 4.61 2.10
N GLN A 223 0.87 4.70 2.93
CA GLN A 223 2.23 4.38 2.56
C GLN A 223 2.68 3.17 3.35
N GLU A 224 3.08 2.12 2.65
CA GLU A 224 3.70 0.94 3.22
C GLU A 224 5.22 1.01 3.06
N PHE A 225 5.93 0.58 4.10
CA PHE A 225 7.38 0.45 4.14
C PHE A 225 7.75 -0.99 4.43
N GLY A 226 8.84 -1.45 3.82
CA GLY A 226 9.29 -2.81 4.06
C GLY A 226 10.77 -3.04 3.80
N VAL A 227 11.25 -4.13 4.39
CA VAL A 227 12.48 -4.83 4.05
C VAL A 227 12.29 -6.30 4.34
N ILE A 228 12.80 -7.16 3.45
CA ILE A 228 12.92 -8.60 3.69
C ILE A 228 14.37 -8.89 4.03
N GLU A 229 14.58 -9.46 5.20
CA GLU A 229 15.90 -9.84 5.71
C GLU A 229 16.17 -11.29 5.33
N ALA A 230 17.29 -11.54 4.63
CA ALA A 230 17.69 -12.87 4.16
C ALA A 230 18.37 -13.70 5.26
#